data_339db1b776b77f3745830f2848dbc70a
#
_entry.id   339db1b776b77f3745830f2848dbc70a
#
_cell.length_a   1.000
_cell.length_b   1.000
_cell.length_c   1.000
_cell.angle_alpha   90.00
_cell.angle_beta   90.00
_cell.angle_gamma   90.00
#
_symmetry.space_group_name_H-M   'P 1'
#
loop_
_entity.id
_entity.type
_entity.pdbx_description
1 polymer ?
#
loop_
_entity_poly.entity_id
_entity_poly.type
_entity_poly.pdbx_seq_one_letter_code
_entity_poly.pdbx_strand_id
1 'polypeptide(L)'
;MHTPPEHSSISDGYSLSLGGLYWPRPYFPSRTERAALIGQSLPHWAIPTGNTAGWIWTGMGLPTPLTVLRPSTPALSPLEREHWRAREVRDSRHTVVDVAGQSILDPLSTEIELLSHGRDIDSAATQILFLRTLRELEGHPIATRMSPSQRERAHAVLQRVRELAERYPDITR
;
A
#
# COMPACT_ATOMS: atom_id res chain seq x y z
N MET A 1 5.32 0.38 -39.25
CA MET A 1 4.44 -0.41 -38.38
C MET A 1 5.34 -1.25 -37.49
N HIS A 2 5.57 -0.82 -36.25
CA HIS A 2 6.42 -1.55 -35.31
C HIS A 2 5.49 -2.33 -34.40
N THR A 3 5.39 -3.63 -34.62
CA THR A 3 4.66 -4.53 -33.73
C THR A 3 5.45 -4.58 -32.42
N PRO A 4 4.87 -4.25 -31.26
CA PRO A 4 5.58 -4.45 -30.01
C PRO A 4 5.87 -5.94 -29.81
N PRO A 5 6.99 -6.33 -29.20
CA PRO A 5 7.32 -7.73 -28.99
C PRO A 5 6.25 -8.37 -28.11
N GLU A 6 5.78 -9.53 -28.54
CA GLU A 6 4.81 -10.33 -27.80
C GLU A 6 5.34 -10.64 -26.41
N HIS A 7 4.56 -10.29 -25.40
CA HIS A 7 4.88 -10.44 -23.98
C HIS A 7 4.83 -11.90 -23.48
N SER A 8 5.28 -12.85 -24.28
CA SER A 8 5.27 -14.28 -23.92
C SER A 8 6.26 -14.66 -22.81
N SER A 9 7.29 -13.83 -22.56
CA SER A 9 8.30 -14.11 -21.52
C SER A 9 7.85 -13.80 -20.09
N ILE A 10 6.65 -13.25 -19.91
CA ILE A 10 6.13 -12.83 -18.59
C ILE A 10 5.53 -14.01 -17.82
N SER A 11 5.21 -15.11 -18.51
CA SER A 11 4.67 -16.33 -17.90
C SER A 11 5.68 -17.14 -17.09
N ASP A 12 6.97 -16.86 -17.22
CA ASP A 12 8.04 -17.69 -16.64
C ASP A 12 8.33 -17.42 -15.15
N GLY A 13 7.47 -16.66 -14.46
CA GLY A 13 7.61 -16.41 -13.03
C GLY A 13 8.77 -15.51 -12.62
N TYR A 14 9.52 -14.96 -13.57
CA TYR A 14 10.72 -14.13 -13.35
C TYR A 14 10.44 -12.63 -13.24
N SER A 15 9.22 -12.18 -13.42
CA SER A 15 8.88 -10.77 -13.33
C SER A 15 7.64 -10.51 -12.47
N LEU A 16 7.60 -9.33 -11.86
CA LEU A 16 6.44 -8.78 -11.17
C LEU A 16 5.81 -7.70 -12.05
N SER A 17 4.49 -7.72 -12.20
CA SER A 17 3.75 -6.65 -12.86
C SER A 17 3.12 -5.74 -11.82
N LEU A 18 3.35 -4.44 -11.93
CA LEU A 18 2.74 -3.43 -11.08
C LEU A 18 2.36 -2.21 -11.91
N GLY A 19 1.06 -1.92 -12.00
CA GLY A 19 0.56 -0.78 -12.77
C GLY A 19 0.99 -0.77 -14.24
N GLY A 20 1.21 -1.95 -14.84
CA GLY A 20 1.71 -2.09 -16.22
C GLY A 20 3.24 -2.08 -16.35
N LEU A 21 3.97 -1.89 -15.27
CA LEU A 21 5.43 -2.01 -15.24
C LEU A 21 5.85 -3.43 -14.85
N TYR A 22 6.92 -3.92 -15.46
CA TYR A 22 7.45 -5.26 -15.24
C TYR A 22 8.80 -5.20 -14.53
N TRP A 23 8.98 -6.06 -13.52
CA TRP A 23 10.16 -6.08 -12.67
C TRP A 23 10.79 -7.47 -12.61
N PRO A 24 12.12 -7.63 -12.77
CA PRO A 24 12.78 -8.93 -12.61
C PRO A 24 12.68 -9.44 -11.18
N ARG A 25 12.26 -10.68 -11.00
CA ARG A 25 11.93 -11.26 -9.71
C ARG A 25 13.06 -11.45 -8.69
N PRO A 26 14.32 -11.70 -8.99
CA PRO A 26 15.33 -11.79 -7.94
C PRO A 26 15.66 -10.43 -7.30
N TYR A 27 15.10 -9.34 -7.83
CA TYR A 27 15.36 -8.00 -7.35
C TYR A 27 14.29 -7.57 -6.35
N PHE A 28 14.70 -7.32 -5.11
CA PHE A 28 13.85 -6.70 -4.10
C PHE A 28 14.15 -5.20 -4.08
N PRO A 29 13.28 -4.37 -4.68
CA PRO A 29 13.53 -2.94 -4.73
C PRO A 29 13.56 -2.34 -3.33
N SER A 30 14.45 -1.39 -3.10
CA SER A 30 14.50 -0.56 -1.91
C SER A 30 13.20 0.29 -1.78
N ARG A 31 12.97 0.88 -0.63
CA ARG A 31 11.84 1.80 -0.44
C ARG A 31 11.81 2.92 -1.47
N THR A 32 12.95 3.54 -1.72
CA THR A 32 13.12 4.62 -2.69
C THR A 32 12.76 4.17 -4.11
N GLU A 33 13.22 3.00 -4.51
CA GLU A 33 12.91 2.43 -5.83
C GLU A 33 11.44 2.06 -5.95
N ARG A 34 10.82 1.50 -4.90
CA ARG A 34 9.37 1.23 -4.89
C ARG A 34 8.55 2.50 -5.02
N ALA A 35 8.95 3.58 -4.33
CA ALA A 35 8.29 4.87 -4.43
C ALA A 35 8.41 5.46 -5.84
N ALA A 36 9.62 5.45 -6.42
CA ALA A 36 9.85 5.91 -7.78
C ALA A 36 9.05 5.11 -8.82
N LEU A 37 8.97 3.78 -8.63
CA LEU A 37 8.19 2.90 -9.49
C LEU A 37 6.70 3.25 -9.48
N ILE A 38 6.13 3.40 -8.29
CA ILE A 38 4.73 3.81 -8.14
C ILE A 38 4.50 5.20 -8.75
N GLY A 39 5.42 6.14 -8.53
CA GLY A 39 5.34 7.49 -9.09
C GLY A 39 5.25 7.53 -10.61
N GLN A 40 5.89 6.58 -11.31
CA GLN A 40 5.78 6.47 -12.77
C GLN A 40 4.40 5.99 -13.25
N SER A 41 3.67 5.29 -12.40
CA SER A 41 2.35 4.73 -12.72
C SER A 41 1.19 5.61 -12.29
N LEU A 42 1.45 6.66 -11.50
CA LEU A 42 0.43 7.51 -10.91
C LEU A 42 0.51 8.96 -11.42
N PRO A 43 -0.62 9.64 -11.56
CA PRO A 43 -0.62 11.08 -11.78
C PRO A 43 -0.09 11.81 -10.53
N HIS A 44 0.49 12.99 -10.74
CA HIS A 44 1.13 13.80 -9.69
C HIS A 44 0.24 14.15 -8.49
N TRP A 45 -1.08 14.15 -8.67
CA TRP A 45 -2.05 14.42 -7.61
C TRP A 45 -2.37 13.21 -6.74
N ALA A 46 -2.02 12.00 -7.19
CA ALA A 46 -2.38 10.77 -6.49
C ALA A 46 -1.40 10.50 -5.34
N ILE A 47 -1.93 10.29 -4.15
CA ILE A 47 -1.15 9.94 -2.96
C ILE A 47 -1.35 8.45 -2.68
N PRO A 48 -0.32 7.60 -2.85
CA PRO A 48 -0.37 6.19 -2.43
C PRO A 48 -0.86 6.05 -0.99
N THR A 49 -1.82 5.14 -0.80
CA THR A 49 -2.45 4.87 0.51
C THR A 49 -2.64 3.38 0.73
N GLY A 50 -3.09 2.99 1.91
CA GLY A 50 -3.45 1.60 2.24
C GLY A 50 -2.38 0.61 1.78
N ASN A 51 -2.79 -0.42 1.02
CA ASN A 51 -1.87 -1.47 0.57
C ASN A 51 -0.74 -0.96 -0.34
N THR A 52 -0.97 0.09 -1.13
CA THR A 52 0.10 0.67 -1.98
C THR A 52 1.17 1.35 -1.14
N ALA A 53 0.77 2.20 -0.20
CA ALA A 53 1.72 2.82 0.73
C ALA A 53 2.40 1.75 1.61
N GLY A 54 1.64 0.77 2.11
CA GLY A 54 2.17 -0.35 2.87
C GLY A 54 3.26 -1.12 2.11
N TRP A 55 3.04 -1.40 0.82
CA TRP A 55 4.05 -2.02 -0.01
C TRP A 55 5.29 -1.14 -0.22
N ILE A 56 5.11 0.16 -0.44
CA ILE A 56 6.26 1.08 -0.57
C ILE A 56 7.11 1.04 0.70
N TRP A 57 6.50 1.08 1.87
CA TRP A 57 7.20 1.08 3.15
C TRP A 57 7.88 -0.26 3.46
N THR A 58 7.19 -1.38 3.24
CA THR A 58 7.58 -2.68 3.77
C THR A 58 8.11 -3.65 2.70
N GLY A 59 7.74 -3.45 1.45
CA GLY A 59 7.96 -4.42 0.36
C GLY A 59 7.00 -5.61 0.39
N MET A 60 6.11 -5.69 1.38
CA MET A 60 5.18 -6.80 1.55
C MET A 60 3.86 -6.57 0.83
N GLY A 61 3.34 -7.63 0.20
CA GLY A 61 2.01 -7.61 -0.42
C GLY A 61 1.92 -6.66 -1.61
N LEU A 62 2.26 -7.15 -2.79
CA LEU A 62 2.16 -6.36 -4.03
C LEU A 62 0.74 -5.79 -4.21
N PRO A 63 0.58 -4.45 -4.30
CA PRO A 63 -0.75 -3.85 -4.40
C PRO A 63 -1.34 -4.00 -5.80
N THR A 64 -2.40 -4.76 -5.92
CA THR A 64 -3.16 -4.90 -7.18
C THR A 64 -4.66 -4.93 -6.87
N PRO A 65 -5.44 -3.93 -7.30
CA PRO A 65 -5.06 -2.65 -7.92
C PRO A 65 -4.38 -1.68 -6.95
N LEU A 66 -3.71 -0.66 -7.50
CA LEU A 66 -3.11 0.41 -6.69
C LEU A 66 -4.19 1.18 -5.92
N THR A 67 -3.93 1.45 -4.64
CA THR A 67 -4.81 2.26 -3.79
C THR A 67 -4.23 3.65 -3.60
N VAL A 68 -5.03 4.68 -3.87
CA VAL A 68 -4.60 6.08 -3.82
C VAL A 68 -5.64 6.97 -3.15
N LEU A 69 -5.19 8.02 -2.50
CA LEU A 69 -6.02 9.16 -2.14
C LEU A 69 -5.99 10.17 -3.30
N ARG A 70 -7.14 10.79 -3.55
CA ARG A 70 -7.29 11.83 -4.56
C ARG A 70 -8.01 13.05 -3.99
N PRO A 71 -7.78 14.25 -4.51
CA PRO A 71 -8.70 15.36 -4.31
C PRO A 71 -10.08 15.04 -4.91
N SER A 72 -11.10 15.82 -4.57
CA SER A 72 -12.48 15.60 -5.07
C SER A 72 -12.59 15.63 -6.60
N THR A 73 -11.70 16.32 -7.25
CA THR A 73 -11.59 16.45 -8.71
C THR A 73 -10.15 16.21 -9.18
N PRO A 74 -9.92 15.65 -10.36
CA PRO A 74 -10.86 15.14 -11.36
C PRO A 74 -11.42 13.75 -11.05
N ALA A 75 -12.55 13.38 -11.68
CA ALA A 75 -13.06 12.00 -11.60
C ALA A 75 -12.16 11.06 -12.41
N LEU A 76 -11.99 9.82 -11.91
CA LEU A 76 -11.24 8.80 -12.63
C LEU A 76 -11.97 8.39 -13.91
N SER A 77 -11.23 8.24 -15.00
CA SER A 77 -11.70 7.60 -16.22
C SER A 77 -12.01 6.10 -15.99
N PRO A 78 -12.79 5.44 -16.88
CA PRO A 78 -13.02 4.01 -16.78
C PRO A 78 -11.73 3.18 -16.73
N LEU A 79 -10.75 3.51 -17.59
CA LEU A 79 -9.46 2.82 -17.65
C LEU A 79 -8.67 2.96 -16.33
N GLU A 80 -8.65 4.15 -15.77
CA GLU A 80 -7.97 4.38 -14.47
C GLU A 80 -8.62 3.58 -13.34
N ARG A 81 -9.94 3.36 -13.36
CA ARG A 81 -10.65 2.54 -12.37
C ARG A 81 -10.31 1.04 -12.44
N GLU A 82 -9.82 0.56 -13.55
CA GLU A 82 -9.34 -0.82 -13.68
C GLU A 82 -8.03 -1.03 -12.91
N HIS A 83 -7.16 -0.03 -12.92
CA HIS A 83 -5.82 -0.11 -12.34
C HIS A 83 -5.72 0.50 -10.95
N TRP A 84 -6.57 1.47 -10.62
CA TRP A 84 -6.51 2.21 -9.38
C TRP A 84 -7.82 2.14 -8.60
N ARG A 85 -7.69 2.07 -7.29
CA ARG A 85 -8.78 2.33 -6.35
C ARG A 85 -8.52 3.67 -5.69
N ALA A 86 -9.21 4.69 -6.14
CA ALA A 86 -9.10 6.01 -5.58
C ALA A 86 -10.18 6.25 -4.53
N ARG A 87 -9.77 6.83 -3.42
CA ARG A 87 -10.64 7.33 -2.37
C ARG A 87 -10.43 8.82 -2.20
N GLU A 88 -11.52 9.55 -1.99
CA GLU A 88 -11.46 10.99 -1.79
C GLU A 88 -10.84 11.33 -0.43
N VAL A 89 -9.96 12.31 -0.41
CA VAL A 89 -9.44 12.88 0.83
C VAL A 89 -10.53 13.75 1.45
N ARG A 90 -11.12 13.29 2.53
CA ARG A 90 -12.13 14.05 3.28
C ARG A 90 -11.60 14.67 4.56
N ASP A 91 -10.34 14.39 4.91
CA ASP A 91 -9.85 14.74 6.24
C ASP A 91 -8.34 15.04 6.24
N SER A 92 -7.97 16.07 6.99
CA SER A 92 -6.57 16.48 7.22
C SER A 92 -5.77 15.57 8.18
N ARG A 93 -6.27 14.38 8.46
CA ARG A 93 -5.67 13.43 9.44
C ARG A 93 -4.47 12.66 8.92
N HIS A 94 -4.21 12.75 7.63
CA HIS A 94 -3.13 12.01 7.00
C HIS A 94 -1.90 12.88 6.90
N THR A 95 -0.82 12.41 7.48
CA THR A 95 0.50 13.00 7.25
C THR A 95 1.07 12.42 5.96
N VAL A 96 1.51 13.32 5.08
CA VAL A 96 2.14 12.97 3.81
C VAL A 96 3.61 13.30 3.90
N VAL A 97 4.45 12.41 3.40
CA VAL A 97 5.91 12.58 3.32
C VAL A 97 6.38 12.36 1.89
N ASP A 98 7.49 12.95 1.53
CA ASP A 98 8.14 12.71 0.25
C ASP A 98 9.13 11.55 0.36
N VAL A 99 9.03 10.62 -0.59
CA VAL A 99 10.02 9.56 -0.77
C VAL A 99 10.37 9.50 -2.26
N ALA A 100 11.56 9.90 -2.60
CA ALA A 100 12.06 9.94 -3.99
C ALA A 100 11.19 10.77 -4.94
N GLY A 101 10.67 11.91 -4.50
CA GLY A 101 9.81 12.78 -5.28
C GLY A 101 8.34 12.34 -5.37
N GLN A 102 7.98 11.23 -4.70
CA GLN A 102 6.60 10.76 -4.61
C GLN A 102 6.03 11.10 -3.23
N SER A 103 4.92 11.84 -3.21
CA SER A 103 4.14 12.07 -1.99
C SER A 103 3.42 10.79 -1.57
N ILE A 104 3.65 10.33 -0.35
CA ILE A 104 3.13 9.06 0.18
C ILE A 104 2.59 9.29 1.59
N LEU A 105 1.59 8.55 2.04
CA LEU A 105 1.22 8.55 3.45
C LEU A 105 2.39 8.08 4.31
N ASP A 106 2.62 8.76 5.43
CA ASP A 106 3.60 8.33 6.42
C ASP A 106 3.23 6.94 7.01
N PRO A 107 4.14 6.26 7.70
CA PRO A 107 3.87 4.93 8.25
C PRO A 107 2.66 4.87 9.17
N LEU A 108 2.42 5.90 10.00
CA LEU A 108 1.27 5.93 10.92
C LEU A 108 -0.05 6.10 10.18
N SER A 109 -0.12 7.06 9.25
CA SER A 109 -1.29 7.28 8.41
C SER A 109 -1.57 6.05 7.54
N THR A 110 -0.52 5.38 7.06
CA THR A 110 -0.64 4.12 6.31
C THR A 110 -1.24 3.01 7.17
N GLU A 111 -0.82 2.86 8.42
CA GLU A 111 -1.40 1.88 9.35
C GLU A 111 -2.88 2.16 9.62
N ILE A 112 -3.25 3.42 9.87
CA ILE A 112 -4.65 3.82 10.07
C ILE A 112 -5.50 3.47 8.84
N GLU A 113 -4.98 3.70 7.65
CA GLU A 113 -5.66 3.34 6.40
C GLU A 113 -5.82 1.82 6.23
N LEU A 114 -4.79 1.04 6.53
CA LEU A 114 -4.85 -0.42 6.49
C LEU A 114 -5.87 -0.98 7.48
N LEU A 115 -5.92 -0.44 8.69
CA LEU A 115 -6.90 -0.81 9.71
C LEU A 115 -8.34 -0.50 9.28
N SER A 116 -8.54 0.68 8.67
CA SER A 116 -9.88 1.20 8.35
C SER A 116 -10.42 0.68 7.02
N HIS A 117 -9.56 0.51 6.03
CA HIS A 117 -9.93 0.32 4.63
C HIS A 117 -9.14 -0.77 3.91
N GLY A 118 -8.17 -1.41 4.55
CA GLY A 118 -7.41 -2.52 3.97
C GLY A 118 -8.35 -3.56 3.35
N ARG A 119 -8.05 -4.06 2.16
CA ARG A 119 -8.96 -4.93 1.41
C ARG A 119 -9.06 -6.32 2.00
N ASP A 120 -7.92 -6.87 2.36
CA ASP A 120 -7.74 -8.19 2.92
C ASP A 120 -7.12 -8.10 4.31
N ILE A 121 -7.63 -8.86 5.26
CA ILE A 121 -7.19 -8.84 6.65
C ILE A 121 -5.75 -9.35 6.77
N ASP A 122 -5.42 -10.44 6.08
CA ASP A 122 -4.09 -11.05 6.16
C ASP A 122 -3.01 -10.16 5.54
N SER A 123 -3.29 -9.56 4.39
CA SER A 123 -2.40 -8.61 3.73
C SER A 123 -2.19 -7.36 4.59
N ALA A 124 -3.27 -6.79 5.12
CA ALA A 124 -3.21 -5.62 5.99
C ALA A 124 -2.42 -5.93 7.27
N ALA A 125 -2.69 -7.06 7.91
CA ALA A 125 -1.99 -7.48 9.14
C ALA A 125 -0.50 -7.69 8.90
N THR A 126 -0.13 -8.34 7.79
CA THR A 126 1.28 -8.54 7.42
C THR A 126 1.99 -7.21 7.23
N GLN A 127 1.41 -6.30 6.44
CA GLN A 127 1.99 -4.98 6.23
C GLN A 127 2.11 -4.18 7.53
N ILE A 128 1.11 -4.22 8.41
CA ILE A 128 1.15 -3.55 9.72
C ILE A 128 2.25 -4.14 10.59
N LEU A 129 2.41 -5.46 10.63
CA LEU A 129 3.48 -6.10 11.39
C LEU A 129 4.85 -5.53 10.98
N PHE A 130 5.13 -5.46 9.67
CA PHE A 130 6.38 -4.90 9.17
C PHE A 130 6.49 -3.38 9.34
N LEU A 131 5.40 -2.62 9.20
CA LEU A 131 5.40 -1.18 9.51
C LEU A 131 5.81 -0.92 10.95
N ARG A 132 5.39 -1.77 11.88
CA ARG A 132 5.71 -1.66 13.30
C ARG A 132 7.16 -1.95 13.61
N THR A 133 7.80 -2.87 12.89
CA THR A 133 9.24 -3.12 13.03
C THR A 133 10.08 -1.95 12.52
N LEU A 134 9.58 -1.16 11.57
CA LEU A 134 10.24 0.06 11.08
C LEU A 134 10.11 1.24 12.03
N ARG A 135 9.16 1.17 12.95
CA ARG A 135 8.88 2.18 13.96
C ARG A 135 8.95 1.49 15.32
N GLU A 136 9.74 1.98 16.20
CA GLU A 136 9.67 1.62 17.63
C GLU A 136 8.31 2.09 18.15
N LEU A 137 7.28 1.25 18.05
CA LEU A 137 5.91 1.65 18.27
C LEU A 137 5.46 1.39 19.69
N GLU A 138 5.33 2.45 20.42
CA GLU A 138 4.48 2.53 21.59
C GLU A 138 3.05 2.93 21.16
N GLY A 139 2.10 2.02 21.38
CA GLY A 139 0.66 2.30 21.35
C GLY A 139 0.02 2.57 19.99
N HIS A 140 -1.25 2.13 19.88
CA HIS A 140 -2.06 2.44 18.69
C HIS A 140 -3.16 3.43 19.02
N PRO A 141 -3.26 4.55 18.33
CA PRO A 141 -4.52 5.23 18.26
C PRO A 141 -5.41 4.44 17.27
N ILE A 142 -6.26 3.55 17.77
CA ILE A 142 -7.51 3.28 17.06
C ILE A 142 -8.18 4.63 17.00
N ALA A 143 -8.21 5.22 15.80
CA ALA A 143 -8.70 6.58 15.64
C ALA A 143 -10.13 6.64 16.20
N THR A 144 -10.35 7.49 17.19
CA THR A 144 -11.60 7.64 17.93
C THR A 144 -12.80 7.99 17.05
N ARG A 145 -12.56 8.24 15.76
CA ARG A 145 -13.54 8.62 14.74
C ARG A 145 -13.81 7.54 13.67
N MET A 146 -13.43 6.28 13.93
CA MET A 146 -13.81 5.18 13.05
C MET A 146 -15.29 4.88 13.18
N SER A 147 -15.95 4.56 12.04
CA SER A 147 -17.32 4.02 12.06
C SER A 147 -17.35 2.67 12.80
N PRO A 148 -18.52 2.19 13.26
CA PRO A 148 -18.61 0.87 13.90
C PRO A 148 -18.00 -0.25 13.05
N SER A 149 -18.31 -0.29 11.76
CA SER A 149 -17.76 -1.31 10.84
C SER A 149 -16.25 -1.20 10.65
N GLN A 150 -15.70 0.01 10.63
CA GLN A 150 -14.25 0.21 10.58
C GLN A 150 -13.57 -0.24 11.88
N ARG A 151 -14.20 -0.02 13.04
CA ARG A 151 -13.68 -0.50 14.32
C ARG A 151 -13.67 -2.02 14.41
N GLU A 152 -14.76 -2.68 14.02
CA GLU A 152 -14.83 -4.14 13.96
C GLU A 152 -13.73 -4.71 13.07
N ARG A 153 -13.55 -4.15 11.88
CA ARG A 153 -12.48 -4.51 10.98
C ARG A 153 -11.10 -4.29 11.60
N ALA A 154 -10.86 -3.13 12.21
CA ALA A 154 -9.58 -2.82 12.85
C ALA A 154 -9.25 -3.82 13.96
N HIS A 155 -10.24 -4.24 14.75
CA HIS A 155 -10.07 -5.30 15.75
C HIS A 155 -9.67 -6.63 15.12
N ALA A 156 -10.31 -7.06 14.04
CA ALA A 156 -9.96 -8.29 13.34
C ALA A 156 -8.53 -8.25 12.78
N VAL A 157 -8.14 -7.14 12.17
CA VAL A 157 -6.77 -6.95 11.67
C VAL A 157 -5.76 -6.97 12.82
N LEU A 158 -6.02 -6.26 13.92
CA LEU A 158 -5.12 -6.22 15.07
C LEU A 158 -4.98 -7.58 15.76
N GLN A 159 -6.06 -8.36 15.84
CA GLN A 159 -6.00 -9.74 16.31
C GLN A 159 -5.07 -10.56 15.41
N ARG A 160 -5.22 -10.42 14.09
CA ARG A 160 -4.38 -11.13 13.13
C ARG A 160 -2.90 -10.73 13.22
N VAL A 161 -2.62 -9.45 13.45
CA VAL A 161 -1.25 -8.97 13.72
C VAL A 161 -0.63 -9.68 14.94
N ARG A 162 -1.39 -9.86 16.03
CA ARG A 162 -0.90 -10.56 17.23
C ARG A 162 -0.59 -12.03 16.93
N GLU A 163 -1.50 -12.72 16.23
CA GLU A 163 -1.30 -14.13 15.82
C GLU A 163 -0.04 -14.30 14.95
N LEU A 164 0.20 -13.36 14.03
CA LEU A 164 1.40 -13.36 13.20
C LEU A 164 2.67 -13.07 14.02
N ALA A 165 2.62 -12.10 14.95
CA ALA A 165 3.74 -11.78 15.82
C ALA A 165 4.12 -12.96 16.73
N GLU A 166 3.14 -13.67 17.26
CA GLU A 166 3.37 -14.89 18.05
C GLU A 166 3.97 -16.03 17.22
N ARG A 167 3.54 -16.16 15.97
CA ARG A 167 4.06 -17.20 15.05
C ARG A 167 5.48 -16.89 14.57
N TYR A 168 5.84 -15.63 14.44
CA TYR A 168 7.10 -15.17 13.89
C TYR A 168 7.80 -14.18 14.84
N PRO A 169 8.23 -14.64 16.03
CA PRO A 169 8.81 -13.75 17.04
C PRO A 169 10.09 -13.03 16.59
N ASP A 170 10.81 -13.61 15.62
CA ASP A 170 12.07 -13.03 15.12
C ASP A 170 11.86 -11.78 14.24
N ILE A 171 10.63 -11.57 13.75
CA ILE A 171 10.30 -10.37 12.97
C ILE A 171 10.02 -9.17 13.89
N THR A 172 9.69 -9.41 15.13
CA THR A 172 9.23 -8.38 16.10
C THR A 172 10.26 -7.99 17.14
N ARG A 173 11.48 -8.51 17.05
CA ARG A 173 12.61 -8.21 17.96
C ARG A 173 13.58 -7.19 17.38
#